data_74936bab4ab7f817c75555cf30bae14f
#
_entry.id   74936bab4ab7f817c75555cf30bae14f
#
_cell.length_a   1.000
_cell.length_b   1.000
_cell.length_c   1.000
_cell.angle_alpha   90.00
_cell.angle_beta   90.00
_cell.angle_gamma   90.00
#
_symmetry.space_group_name_H-M   'P 1'
#
loop_
_entity.id
_entity.type
_entity.pdbx_description
1 polymer ?
#
loop_
_entity_poly.entity_id
_entity_poly.type
_entity_poly.pdbx_seq_one_letter_code
_entity_poly.pdbx_strand_id
1 'polypeptide(L)'
;ITKPAILEAIKNPRHIDMNLVNAQQARRVLDRIVGFKLSPVLWRKVKPALSAGRVQSVAVRLIVEREREIQNFKSESYYRVSAIFAVEDKEGAMSEVKAELPSRFKSREEVLAFLEKCQQAEFKADAVSKKPLKRSPAPPFTTSTLQQEAARKLGFTVSQTMTIAQHLYENGYITYMRTDSVNLSALCINGSKEEICQLWGDKYSKPRQFHTQAKGAQEAHEA
;
A
#
# COMPACT_ATOMS: atom_id res chain seq x y z
N ILE A 1 -24.24 -5.27 -4.83
CA ILE A 1 -25.38 -6.10 -5.32
C ILE A 1 -26.64 -5.24 -5.20
N THR A 2 -27.21 -4.85 -6.34
CA THR A 2 -28.42 -4.01 -6.39
C THR A 2 -29.61 -4.78 -6.95
N LYS A 3 -30.83 -4.35 -6.60
CA LYS A 3 -32.07 -4.99 -7.12
C LYS A 3 -32.12 -5.06 -8.66
N PRO A 4 -31.76 -3.99 -9.41
CA PRO A 4 -31.71 -4.06 -10.87
C PRO A 4 -30.73 -5.10 -11.41
N ALA A 5 -29.51 -5.19 -10.82
CA ALA A 5 -28.50 -6.16 -11.23
C ALA A 5 -28.96 -7.62 -11.00
N ILE A 6 -29.66 -7.88 -9.90
CA ILE A 6 -30.22 -9.21 -9.60
C ILE A 6 -31.30 -9.56 -10.62
N LEU A 7 -32.22 -8.64 -10.91
CA LEU A 7 -33.27 -8.86 -11.87
C LEU A 7 -32.75 -9.10 -13.28
N GLU A 8 -31.70 -8.39 -13.68
CA GLU A 8 -31.07 -8.59 -14.98
C GLU A 8 -30.33 -9.93 -15.05
N ALA A 9 -29.64 -10.34 -13.99
CA ALA A 9 -28.98 -11.65 -13.92
C ALA A 9 -29.98 -12.82 -14.00
N ILE A 10 -31.20 -12.68 -13.43
CA ILE A 10 -32.26 -13.69 -13.53
C ILE A 10 -32.79 -13.79 -14.96
N LYS A 11 -32.89 -12.66 -15.68
CA LYS A 11 -33.34 -12.66 -17.09
C LYS A 11 -32.30 -13.28 -18.02
N ASN A 12 -31.02 -13.15 -17.70
CA ASN A 12 -29.90 -13.63 -18.51
C ASN A 12 -29.03 -14.62 -17.73
N PRO A 13 -29.54 -15.84 -17.39
CA PRO A 13 -28.79 -16.81 -16.63
C PRO A 13 -27.62 -17.36 -17.45
N ARG A 14 -26.47 -17.52 -16.79
CA ARG A 14 -25.29 -18.18 -17.38
C ARG A 14 -25.28 -19.66 -17.07
N HIS A 15 -24.65 -20.45 -17.95
CA HIS A 15 -24.30 -21.82 -17.62
C HIS A 15 -23.25 -21.88 -16.51
N ILE A 16 -23.28 -22.97 -15.74
CA ILE A 16 -22.27 -23.22 -14.70
C ILE A 16 -20.92 -23.46 -15.39
N ASP A 17 -19.92 -22.70 -15.00
CA ASP A 17 -18.54 -22.93 -15.42
C ASP A 17 -17.96 -24.12 -14.63
N MET A 18 -17.95 -25.27 -15.26
CA MET A 18 -17.43 -26.50 -14.64
C MET A 18 -15.93 -26.44 -14.38
N ASN A 19 -15.15 -25.64 -15.11
CA ASN A 19 -13.73 -25.45 -14.83
C ASN A 19 -13.54 -24.74 -13.51
N LEU A 20 -14.35 -23.72 -13.25
CA LEU A 20 -14.34 -22.97 -11.98
C LEU A 20 -14.77 -23.88 -10.80
N VAL A 21 -15.80 -24.69 -11.00
CA VAL A 21 -16.27 -25.68 -10.00
C VAL A 21 -15.15 -26.69 -9.69
N ASN A 22 -14.54 -27.26 -10.71
CA ASN A 22 -13.46 -28.24 -10.56
C ASN A 22 -12.20 -27.61 -9.89
N ALA A 23 -11.86 -26.39 -10.23
CA ALA A 23 -10.77 -25.65 -9.58
C ALA A 23 -11.04 -25.43 -8.09
N GLN A 24 -12.27 -25.07 -7.73
CA GLN A 24 -12.70 -24.92 -6.33
C GLN A 24 -12.64 -26.25 -5.57
N GLN A 25 -13.10 -27.34 -6.18
CA GLN A 25 -13.00 -28.67 -5.57
C GLN A 25 -11.55 -29.12 -5.40
N ALA A 26 -10.72 -28.96 -6.43
CA ALA A 26 -9.31 -29.29 -6.38
C ALA A 26 -8.58 -28.54 -5.25
N ARG A 27 -8.86 -27.25 -5.11
CA ARG A 27 -8.35 -26.43 -3.99
C ARG A 27 -8.75 -27.01 -2.64
N ARG A 28 -10.02 -27.34 -2.45
CA ARG A 28 -10.54 -27.88 -1.19
C ARG A 28 -9.93 -29.25 -0.85
N VAL A 29 -9.78 -30.12 -1.82
CA VAL A 29 -9.15 -31.44 -1.66
C VAL A 29 -7.68 -31.28 -1.31
N LEU A 30 -6.95 -30.41 -2.03
CA LEU A 30 -5.53 -30.14 -1.79
C LEU A 30 -5.29 -29.62 -0.36
N ASP A 31 -6.09 -28.64 0.09
CA ASP A 31 -5.96 -28.09 1.45
C ASP A 31 -6.12 -29.20 2.52
N ARG A 32 -7.07 -30.12 2.32
CA ARG A 32 -7.26 -31.26 3.23
C ARG A 32 -6.11 -32.26 3.19
N ILE A 33 -5.67 -32.66 2.00
CA ILE A 33 -4.56 -33.61 1.86
C ILE A 33 -3.28 -33.05 2.48
N VAL A 34 -2.94 -31.80 2.19
CA VAL A 34 -1.77 -31.15 2.76
C VAL A 34 -1.88 -31.07 4.28
N GLY A 35 -3.00 -30.59 4.80
CA GLY A 35 -3.24 -30.47 6.23
C GLY A 35 -3.11 -31.81 6.96
N PHE A 36 -3.82 -32.84 6.52
CA PHE A 36 -3.87 -34.13 7.19
C PHE A 36 -2.59 -34.97 7.06
N LYS A 37 -1.87 -34.87 5.94
CA LYS A 37 -0.65 -35.63 5.73
C LYS A 37 0.58 -34.96 6.31
N LEU A 38 0.70 -33.63 6.21
CA LEU A 38 1.90 -32.92 6.66
C LEU A 38 1.86 -32.50 8.14
N SER A 39 0.71 -32.19 8.70
CA SER A 39 0.62 -31.79 10.11
C SER A 39 1.17 -32.88 11.07
N PRO A 40 0.87 -34.19 10.90
CA PRO A 40 1.48 -35.22 11.73
C PRO A 40 3.02 -35.33 11.55
N VAL A 41 3.56 -34.98 10.40
CA VAL A 41 5.02 -34.94 10.21
C VAL A 41 5.62 -33.81 11.03
N LEU A 42 5.00 -32.64 11.02
CA LEU A 42 5.41 -31.49 11.86
C LEU A 42 5.34 -31.85 13.35
N TRP A 43 4.29 -32.56 13.81
CA TRP A 43 4.15 -32.95 15.21
C TRP A 43 5.25 -33.88 15.68
N ARG A 44 5.68 -34.80 14.81
CA ARG A 44 6.73 -35.75 15.14
C ARG A 44 8.14 -35.18 15.02
N LYS A 45 8.36 -34.23 14.08
CA LYS A 45 9.71 -33.78 13.73
C LYS A 45 10.04 -32.39 14.26
N VAL A 46 9.05 -31.57 14.56
CA VAL A 46 9.24 -30.17 14.98
C VAL A 46 8.62 -29.94 16.35
N LYS A 47 7.30 -29.82 16.42
CA LYS A 47 6.57 -29.54 17.67
C LYS A 47 5.11 -29.97 17.54
N PRO A 48 4.48 -30.52 18.60
CA PRO A 48 3.04 -30.77 18.64
C PRO A 48 2.21 -29.50 18.40
N ALA A 49 0.98 -29.68 17.92
CA ALA A 49 0.00 -28.63 17.64
C ALA A 49 0.35 -27.65 16.49
N LEU A 50 1.41 -27.91 15.73
CA LEU A 50 1.65 -27.17 14.48
C LEU A 50 0.71 -27.66 13.39
N SER A 51 0.33 -26.76 12.47
CA SER A 51 -0.47 -27.11 11.29
C SER A 51 0.29 -26.78 10.02
N ALA A 52 0.22 -27.72 9.06
CA ALA A 52 0.62 -27.45 7.70
C ALA A 52 -0.57 -26.97 6.90
N GLY A 53 -0.34 -26.02 6.01
CA GLY A 53 -1.38 -25.52 5.12
C GLY A 53 -0.80 -24.63 4.06
N ARG A 54 -1.55 -24.45 3.01
CA ARG A 54 -1.15 -23.70 1.82
C ARG A 54 -0.80 -22.24 2.14
N VAL A 55 -1.56 -21.60 3.01
CA VAL A 55 -1.34 -20.20 3.41
C VAL A 55 -0.17 -20.10 4.42
N GLN A 56 -0.18 -20.95 5.44
CA GLN A 56 0.85 -20.95 6.49
C GLN A 56 2.25 -21.21 5.90
N SER A 57 2.38 -22.16 4.97
CA SER A 57 3.65 -22.49 4.34
C SER A 57 4.23 -21.30 3.57
N VAL A 58 3.39 -20.58 2.83
CA VAL A 58 3.83 -19.38 2.11
C VAL A 58 4.21 -18.26 3.07
N ALA A 59 3.41 -18.03 4.12
CA ALA A 59 3.71 -17.01 5.11
C ALA A 59 5.05 -17.26 5.82
N VAL A 60 5.29 -18.51 6.26
CA VAL A 60 6.57 -18.90 6.89
C VAL A 60 7.72 -18.73 5.91
N ARG A 61 7.56 -19.14 4.64
CA ARG A 61 8.58 -18.96 3.62
C ARG A 61 8.97 -17.50 3.45
N LEU A 62 8.00 -16.60 3.30
CA LEU A 62 8.25 -15.17 3.14
C LEU A 62 9.01 -14.58 4.34
N ILE A 63 8.65 -14.99 5.57
CA ILE A 63 9.33 -14.55 6.78
C ILE A 63 10.78 -15.07 6.80
N VAL A 64 11.00 -16.34 6.48
CA VAL A 64 12.35 -16.94 6.45
C VAL A 64 13.22 -16.31 5.37
N GLU A 65 12.67 -16.07 4.18
CA GLU A 65 13.39 -15.39 3.10
C GLU A 65 13.82 -13.99 3.52
N ARG A 66 12.92 -13.22 4.15
CA ARG A 66 13.24 -11.90 4.68
C ARG A 66 14.29 -11.95 5.78
N GLU A 67 14.19 -12.88 6.70
CA GLU A 67 15.19 -13.05 7.77
C GLU A 67 16.57 -13.38 7.22
N ARG A 68 16.65 -14.22 6.18
CA ARG A 68 17.92 -14.51 5.49
C ARG A 68 18.50 -13.27 4.80
N GLU A 69 17.66 -12.43 4.20
CA GLU A 69 18.11 -11.15 3.64
C GLU A 69 18.70 -10.24 4.72
N ILE A 70 18.05 -10.17 5.91
CA ILE A 70 18.52 -9.39 7.05
C ILE A 70 19.87 -9.94 7.55
N GLN A 71 20.01 -11.26 7.71
CA GLN A 71 21.25 -11.90 8.17
C GLN A 71 22.40 -11.73 7.19
N ASN A 72 22.11 -11.70 5.89
CA ASN A 72 23.11 -11.52 4.84
C ASN A 72 23.39 -10.03 4.54
N PHE A 73 22.64 -9.12 5.13
CA PHE A 73 22.81 -7.70 4.88
C PHE A 73 24.13 -7.19 5.46
N LYS A 74 24.95 -6.63 4.61
CA LYS A 74 26.18 -5.94 5.00
C LYS A 74 25.91 -4.46 5.09
N SER A 75 26.00 -3.92 6.30
CA SER A 75 25.85 -2.47 6.49
C SER A 75 27.09 -1.74 5.98
N GLU A 76 26.88 -0.71 5.19
CA GLU A 76 27.94 0.20 4.73
C GLU A 76 27.71 1.58 5.36
N SER A 77 28.76 2.11 5.97
CA SER A 77 28.73 3.48 6.48
C SER A 77 29.02 4.48 5.37
N TYR A 78 28.41 5.64 5.46
CA TYR A 78 28.70 6.77 4.57
C TYR A 78 28.51 8.09 5.33
N TYR A 79 29.10 9.14 4.80
CA TYR A 79 29.00 10.49 5.34
C TYR A 79 28.12 11.34 4.43
N ARG A 80 27.21 12.08 5.05
CA ARG A 80 26.40 13.12 4.39
C ARG A 80 26.91 14.47 4.85
N VAL A 81 26.98 15.42 3.92
CA VAL A 81 27.31 16.81 4.24
C VAL A 81 26.09 17.67 4.06
N SER A 82 25.75 18.40 5.10
CA SER A 82 24.70 19.42 5.07
C SER A 82 25.26 20.74 5.59
N ALA A 83 24.77 21.84 5.05
CA ALA A 83 25.13 23.19 5.48
C ALA A 83 23.86 23.99 5.80
N ILE A 84 24.01 24.94 6.72
CA ILE A 84 23.00 25.94 7.02
C ILE A 84 23.66 27.29 6.69
N PHE A 85 23.14 27.97 5.68
CA PHE A 85 23.59 29.28 5.28
C PHE A 85 22.69 30.34 5.91
N ALA A 86 23.32 31.31 6.60
CA ALA A 86 22.63 32.52 7.01
C ALA A 86 22.64 33.51 5.85
N VAL A 87 21.48 33.87 5.36
CA VAL A 87 21.33 34.79 4.22
C VAL A 87 20.54 36.00 4.67
N GLU A 88 21.10 37.18 4.44
CA GLU A 88 20.45 38.45 4.69
C GLU A 88 19.61 38.82 3.48
N ASP A 89 18.35 39.17 3.69
CA ASP A 89 17.49 39.68 2.63
C ASP A 89 17.69 41.17 2.38
N LYS A 90 16.99 41.75 1.40
CA LYS A 90 17.10 43.14 1.02
C LYS A 90 16.64 44.13 2.13
N GLU A 91 15.91 43.63 3.13
CA GLU A 91 15.35 44.39 4.24
C GLU A 91 16.16 44.19 5.52
N GLY A 92 17.29 43.45 5.45
CA GLY A 92 18.18 43.20 6.58
C GLY A 92 17.75 42.06 7.47
N ALA A 93 16.71 41.30 7.09
CA ALA A 93 16.25 40.12 7.83
C ALA A 93 17.11 38.89 7.49
N MET A 94 17.57 38.19 8.55
CA MET A 94 18.37 36.97 8.41
C MET A 94 17.45 35.77 8.24
N SER A 95 17.70 34.98 7.21
CA SER A 95 17.01 33.72 6.96
C SER A 95 18.01 32.57 6.83
N GLU A 96 17.59 31.38 7.27
CA GLU A 96 18.38 30.16 7.17
C GLU A 96 18.00 29.36 5.92
N VAL A 97 18.99 29.09 5.07
CA VAL A 97 18.87 28.22 3.90
C VAL A 97 19.61 26.91 4.17
N LYS A 98 18.87 25.83 4.24
CA LYS A 98 19.45 24.48 4.41
C LYS A 98 19.81 23.92 3.06
N ALA A 99 21.05 23.45 2.93
CA ALA A 99 21.56 22.79 1.74
C ALA A 99 22.11 21.40 2.10
N GLU A 100 22.01 20.48 1.18
CA GLU A 100 22.56 19.14 1.31
C GLU A 100 23.31 18.77 0.05
N LEU A 101 24.52 18.21 0.22
CA LEU A 101 25.31 17.70 -0.89
C LEU A 101 24.64 16.41 -1.42
N PRO A 102 24.30 16.32 -2.72
CA PRO A 102 23.65 15.13 -3.29
C PRO A 102 24.51 13.86 -3.21
N SER A 103 25.86 14.02 -3.26
CA SER A 103 26.81 12.91 -3.17
C SER A 103 27.10 12.55 -1.72
N ARG A 104 27.45 11.28 -1.51
CA ARG A 104 27.85 10.72 -0.21
C ARG A 104 29.32 10.34 -0.27
N PHE A 105 30.04 10.56 0.83
CA PHE A 105 31.43 10.14 0.95
C PHE A 105 31.51 8.78 1.65
N LYS A 106 32.45 7.96 1.21
CA LYS A 106 32.66 6.62 1.80
C LYS A 106 33.67 6.62 2.93
N SER A 107 34.61 7.56 2.92
CA SER A 107 35.63 7.65 3.95
C SER A 107 35.59 8.99 4.71
N ARG A 108 36.16 8.97 5.92
CA ARG A 108 36.28 10.17 6.77
C ARG A 108 37.25 11.16 6.17
N GLU A 109 38.31 10.66 5.58
CA GLU A 109 39.40 11.50 4.99
C GLU A 109 38.84 12.32 3.81
N GLU A 110 38.05 11.70 2.96
CA GLU A 110 37.39 12.38 1.82
C GLU A 110 36.46 13.50 2.28
N VAL A 111 35.65 13.25 3.33
CA VAL A 111 34.73 14.28 3.82
C VAL A 111 35.46 15.43 4.51
N LEU A 112 36.52 15.14 5.26
CA LEU A 112 37.33 16.19 5.91
C LEU A 112 38.01 17.08 4.86
N ALA A 113 38.65 16.48 3.86
CA ALA A 113 39.26 17.22 2.76
C ALA A 113 38.26 18.09 1.98
N PHE A 114 37.01 17.61 1.84
CA PHE A 114 35.95 18.42 1.26
C PHE A 114 35.54 19.59 2.17
N LEU A 115 35.38 19.35 3.47
CA LEU A 115 35.02 20.40 4.44
C LEU A 115 36.09 21.49 4.56
N GLU A 116 37.37 21.12 4.52
CA GLU A 116 38.47 22.08 4.49
C GLU A 116 38.39 23.03 3.27
N LYS A 117 38.05 22.47 2.09
CA LYS A 117 37.82 23.31 0.91
C LYS A 117 36.60 24.21 1.06
N CYS A 118 35.55 23.76 1.74
CA CYS A 118 34.36 24.56 2.00
C CYS A 118 34.63 25.76 2.90
N GLN A 119 35.60 25.70 3.83
CA GLN A 119 35.94 26.81 4.72
C GLN A 119 36.49 28.04 3.97
N GLN A 120 37.11 27.82 2.82
CA GLN A 120 37.72 28.89 2.00
C GLN A 120 36.88 29.21 0.77
N ALA A 121 35.76 28.53 0.58
CA ALA A 121 34.94 28.68 -0.63
C ALA A 121 33.92 29.81 -0.49
N GLU A 122 33.70 30.53 -1.56
CA GLU A 122 32.56 31.42 -1.71
C GLU A 122 31.34 30.63 -2.20
N PHE A 123 30.21 30.75 -1.51
CA PHE A 123 28.98 30.05 -1.88
C PHE A 123 28.03 31.00 -2.62
N LYS A 124 27.54 30.56 -3.75
CA LYS A 124 26.57 31.30 -4.58
C LYS A 124 25.39 30.38 -4.98
N ALA A 125 24.22 30.96 -5.00
CA ALA A 125 23.07 30.30 -5.62
C ALA A 125 23.20 30.40 -7.15
N ASP A 126 23.45 29.27 -7.81
CA ASP A 126 23.64 29.21 -9.27
C ASP A 126 22.28 29.31 -10.00
N ALA A 127 21.27 28.58 -9.52
CA ALA A 127 19.95 28.62 -10.11
C ALA A 127 18.83 28.41 -9.08
N VAL A 128 17.71 29.09 -9.31
CA VAL A 128 16.46 28.87 -8.53
C VAL A 128 15.40 28.32 -9.47
N SER A 129 14.99 27.08 -9.25
CA SER A 129 13.95 26.43 -10.06
C SER A 129 12.67 26.25 -9.23
N LYS A 130 11.57 26.79 -9.72
CA LYS A 130 10.22 26.59 -9.16
C LYS A 130 9.46 25.63 -10.06
N LYS A 131 9.08 24.47 -9.54
CA LYS A 131 8.28 23.49 -10.28
C LYS A 131 6.95 23.27 -9.57
N PRO A 132 5.82 23.27 -10.30
CA PRO A 132 4.54 22.97 -9.70
C PRO A 132 4.51 21.49 -9.26
N LEU A 133 4.17 21.26 -7.99
CA LEU A 133 3.99 19.92 -7.45
C LEU A 133 2.50 19.58 -7.50
N LYS A 134 2.15 18.50 -8.21
CA LYS A 134 0.80 17.96 -8.23
C LYS A 134 0.75 16.69 -7.39
N ARG A 135 -0.21 16.62 -6.47
CA ARG A 135 -0.52 15.40 -5.74
C ARG A 135 -1.81 14.80 -6.29
N SER A 136 -1.80 13.53 -6.59
CA SER A 136 -3.01 12.79 -6.95
C SER A 136 -3.57 12.09 -5.71
N PRO A 137 -4.91 12.03 -5.54
CA PRO A 137 -5.51 11.22 -4.50
C PRO A 137 -5.17 9.74 -4.70
N ALA A 138 -5.15 9.00 -3.60
CA ALA A 138 -4.99 7.55 -3.63
C ALA A 138 -6.23 6.88 -4.25
N PRO A 139 -6.09 5.64 -4.77
CA PRO A 139 -7.25 4.83 -5.17
C PRO A 139 -8.15 4.52 -3.97
N PRO A 140 -9.37 4.04 -4.21
CA PRO A 140 -10.20 3.45 -3.17
C PRO A 140 -9.49 2.36 -2.39
N PHE A 141 -9.93 2.11 -1.17
CA PHE A 141 -9.29 1.11 -0.31
C PHE A 141 -9.55 -0.31 -0.79
N THR A 142 -8.49 -1.09 -0.84
CA THR A 142 -8.55 -2.56 -0.75
C THR A 142 -8.47 -2.98 0.72
N THR A 143 -8.77 -4.24 1.03
CA THR A 143 -8.57 -4.79 2.39
C THR A 143 -7.18 -4.47 2.95
N SER A 144 -6.15 -4.67 2.14
CA SER A 144 -4.75 -4.45 2.55
C SER A 144 -4.44 -2.97 2.82
N THR A 145 -4.85 -2.09 1.92
CA THR A 145 -4.58 -0.65 2.08
C THR A 145 -5.40 -0.02 3.20
N LEU A 146 -6.63 -0.49 3.44
CA LEU A 146 -7.44 -0.10 4.60
C LEU A 146 -6.73 -0.46 5.91
N GLN A 147 -6.22 -1.69 6.03
CA GLN A 147 -5.49 -2.14 7.23
C GLN A 147 -4.22 -1.32 7.47
N GLN A 148 -3.46 -1.02 6.41
CA GLN A 148 -2.24 -0.21 6.51
C GLN A 148 -2.55 1.23 6.95
N GLU A 149 -3.56 1.87 6.38
CA GLU A 149 -3.93 3.24 6.76
C GLU A 149 -4.52 3.30 8.18
N ALA A 150 -5.35 2.33 8.57
CA ALA A 150 -5.88 2.25 9.92
C ALA A 150 -4.77 2.03 10.96
N ALA A 151 -3.79 1.17 10.66
CA ALA A 151 -2.64 0.97 11.54
C ALA A 151 -1.80 2.25 11.65
N ARG A 152 -1.53 2.92 10.52
CA ARG A 152 -0.68 4.11 10.49
C ARG A 152 -1.33 5.34 11.13
N LYS A 153 -2.64 5.56 10.90
CA LYS A 153 -3.33 6.78 11.34
C LYS A 153 -4.03 6.64 12.69
N LEU A 154 -4.53 5.44 12.99
CA LEU A 154 -5.36 5.18 14.17
C LEU A 154 -4.72 4.20 15.16
N GLY A 155 -3.59 3.58 14.80
CA GLY A 155 -2.93 2.58 15.64
C GLY A 155 -3.72 1.26 15.77
N PHE A 156 -4.66 0.98 14.87
CA PHE A 156 -5.51 -0.21 14.95
C PHE A 156 -4.74 -1.46 14.53
N THR A 157 -5.00 -2.56 15.22
CA THR A 157 -4.56 -3.88 14.77
C THR A 157 -5.37 -4.33 13.54
N VAL A 158 -4.84 -5.30 12.79
CA VAL A 158 -5.56 -5.89 11.64
C VAL A 158 -6.93 -6.45 12.06
N SER A 159 -7.00 -7.16 13.19
CA SER A 159 -8.25 -7.72 13.70
C SER A 159 -9.27 -6.63 14.05
N GLN A 160 -8.83 -5.60 14.78
CA GLN A 160 -9.67 -4.48 15.16
C GLN A 160 -10.20 -3.72 13.93
N THR A 161 -9.34 -3.46 12.94
CA THR A 161 -9.74 -2.82 11.69
C THR A 161 -10.83 -3.62 10.98
N MET A 162 -10.68 -4.94 10.88
CA MET A 162 -11.65 -5.80 10.21
C MET A 162 -12.97 -5.91 10.96
N THR A 163 -12.95 -5.91 12.29
CA THR A 163 -14.18 -5.91 13.11
C THR A 163 -14.96 -4.61 12.92
N ILE A 164 -14.27 -3.47 12.97
CA ILE A 164 -14.92 -2.16 12.77
C ILE A 164 -15.46 -2.03 11.32
N ALA A 165 -14.67 -2.44 10.33
CA ALA A 165 -15.09 -2.41 8.94
C ALA A 165 -16.32 -3.32 8.70
N GLN A 166 -16.42 -4.47 9.36
CA GLN A 166 -17.59 -5.34 9.31
C GLN A 166 -18.84 -4.62 9.84
N HIS A 167 -18.74 -3.93 10.98
CA HIS A 167 -19.86 -3.16 11.53
C HIS A 167 -20.28 -2.01 10.62
N LEU A 168 -19.32 -1.30 10.00
CA LEU A 168 -19.61 -0.23 9.05
C LEU A 168 -20.35 -0.77 7.81
N TYR A 169 -19.93 -1.92 7.30
CA TYR A 169 -20.60 -2.59 6.20
C TYR A 169 -22.02 -3.04 6.54
N GLU A 170 -22.22 -3.67 7.71
CA GLU A 170 -23.54 -4.13 8.18
C GLU A 170 -24.52 -2.99 8.39
N ASN A 171 -24.03 -1.79 8.73
CA ASN A 171 -24.83 -0.57 8.85
C ASN A 171 -24.95 0.23 7.54
N GLY A 172 -24.38 -0.25 6.43
CA GLY A 172 -24.51 0.36 5.10
C GLY A 172 -23.64 1.60 4.86
N TYR A 173 -22.64 1.87 5.70
CA TYR A 173 -21.75 3.03 5.55
C TYR A 173 -20.63 2.81 4.54
N ILE A 174 -20.24 1.58 4.30
CA ILE A 174 -19.20 1.23 3.33
C ILE A 174 -19.63 0.04 2.48
N THR A 175 -18.97 -0.15 1.33
CA THR A 175 -19.04 -1.35 0.52
C THR A 175 -18.38 -2.54 1.24
N TYR A 176 -18.42 -3.73 0.64
CA TYR A 176 -17.86 -4.93 1.28
C TYR A 176 -16.33 -4.82 1.44
N MET A 177 -15.86 -4.82 2.68
CA MET A 177 -14.48 -4.54 3.06
C MET A 177 -13.46 -5.62 2.67
N ARG A 178 -13.89 -6.81 2.26
CA ARG A 178 -12.99 -7.88 1.78
C ARG A 178 -12.92 -7.85 0.27
N THR A 179 -12.20 -6.87 -0.25
CA THR A 179 -11.97 -6.68 -1.67
C THR A 179 -10.49 -6.42 -1.95
N ASP A 180 -10.01 -6.85 -3.08
CA ASP A 180 -8.72 -6.51 -3.67
C ASP A 180 -8.89 -5.63 -4.93
N SER A 181 -10.13 -5.27 -5.24
CA SER A 181 -10.50 -4.36 -6.32
C SER A 181 -10.38 -2.90 -5.89
N VAL A 182 -10.00 -2.05 -6.83
CA VAL A 182 -10.05 -0.59 -6.73
C VAL A 182 -11.07 0.01 -7.71
N ASN A 183 -11.86 -0.84 -8.35
CA ASN A 183 -12.87 -0.43 -9.31
C ASN A 183 -14.10 0.10 -8.58
N LEU A 184 -14.64 1.21 -9.07
CA LEU A 184 -15.93 1.74 -8.64
C LEU A 184 -16.93 1.66 -9.79
N SER A 185 -18.19 1.42 -9.46
CA SER A 185 -19.26 1.44 -10.43
C SER A 185 -19.49 2.85 -11.00
N ALA A 186 -20.01 2.92 -12.21
CA ALA A 186 -20.40 4.20 -12.80
C ALA A 186 -21.44 4.95 -11.95
N LEU A 187 -22.33 4.19 -11.28
CA LEU A 187 -23.32 4.76 -10.36
C LEU A 187 -22.64 5.45 -9.18
N CYS A 188 -21.67 4.82 -8.55
CA CYS A 188 -20.91 5.39 -7.44
C CYS A 188 -20.13 6.65 -7.88
N ILE A 189 -19.43 6.59 -9.02
CA ILE A 189 -18.65 7.72 -9.54
C ILE A 189 -19.56 8.91 -9.86
N ASN A 190 -20.69 8.68 -10.51
CA ASN A 190 -21.61 9.74 -10.89
C ASN A 190 -22.32 10.35 -9.65
N GLY A 191 -22.80 9.52 -8.73
CA GLY A 191 -23.41 9.99 -7.49
C GLY A 191 -22.42 10.79 -6.63
N SER A 192 -21.18 10.34 -6.50
CA SER A 192 -20.13 11.09 -5.80
C SER A 192 -19.82 12.42 -6.49
N LYS A 193 -19.82 12.45 -7.84
CA LYS A 193 -19.62 13.70 -8.57
C LYS A 193 -20.74 14.68 -8.29
N GLU A 194 -21.99 14.25 -8.37
CA GLU A 194 -23.17 15.11 -8.11
C GLU A 194 -23.13 15.67 -6.69
N GLU A 195 -22.87 14.85 -5.70
CA GLU A 195 -22.77 15.25 -4.30
C GLU A 195 -21.66 16.29 -4.07
N ILE A 196 -20.46 16.04 -4.64
CA ILE A 196 -19.34 16.98 -4.52
C ILE A 196 -19.66 18.33 -5.20
N CYS A 197 -20.28 18.28 -6.38
CA CYS A 197 -20.66 19.51 -7.10
C CYS A 197 -21.70 20.33 -6.31
N GLN A 198 -22.65 19.66 -5.67
CA GLN A 198 -23.66 20.33 -4.84
C GLN A 198 -23.08 20.97 -3.56
N LEU A 199 -22.20 20.24 -2.86
CA LEU A 199 -21.66 20.68 -1.57
C LEU A 199 -20.52 21.70 -1.71
N TRP A 200 -19.64 21.55 -2.70
CA TRP A 200 -18.41 22.33 -2.81
C TRP A 200 -18.18 22.99 -4.17
N GLY A 201 -18.97 22.65 -5.17
CA GLY A 201 -18.88 23.19 -6.53
C GLY A 201 -17.99 22.38 -7.46
N ASP A 202 -18.18 22.61 -8.77
CA ASP A 202 -17.60 21.82 -9.87
C ASP A 202 -16.06 21.76 -9.86
N LYS A 203 -15.40 22.83 -9.38
CA LYS A 203 -13.93 22.89 -9.34
C LYS A 203 -13.28 21.83 -8.46
N TYR A 204 -14.02 21.26 -7.51
CA TYR A 204 -13.55 20.21 -6.61
C TYR A 204 -13.86 18.81 -7.12
N SER A 205 -14.66 18.68 -8.18
CA SER A 205 -15.03 17.40 -8.76
C SER A 205 -14.13 17.07 -9.94
N LYS A 206 -13.33 16.02 -9.81
CA LYS A 206 -12.53 15.43 -10.89
C LYS A 206 -12.66 13.92 -10.85
N PRO A 207 -13.71 13.35 -11.44
CA PRO A 207 -13.92 11.92 -11.46
C PRO A 207 -12.72 11.17 -12.04
N ARG A 208 -12.37 10.05 -11.42
CA ARG A 208 -11.29 9.16 -11.86
C ARG A 208 -11.76 7.72 -11.79
N GLN A 209 -11.39 6.96 -12.78
CA GLN A 209 -11.57 5.52 -12.78
C GLN A 209 -10.23 4.86 -12.49
N PHE A 210 -10.22 4.00 -11.49
CA PHE A 210 -9.07 3.17 -11.19
C PHE A 210 -9.34 1.76 -11.69
N HIS A 211 -8.29 1.06 -12.11
CA HIS A 211 -8.37 -0.31 -12.59
C HIS A 211 -7.45 -1.19 -11.77
N THR A 212 -7.96 -2.35 -11.38
CA THR A 212 -7.18 -3.34 -10.66
C THR A 212 -6.18 -4.00 -11.61
N GLN A 213 -4.90 -3.97 -11.23
CA GLN A 213 -3.82 -4.56 -12.04
C GLN A 213 -3.46 -5.99 -11.62
N ALA A 214 -3.95 -6.45 -10.48
CA ALA A 214 -3.64 -7.76 -9.95
C ALA A 214 -4.30 -8.87 -10.78
N LYS A 215 -3.51 -9.79 -11.31
CA LYS A 215 -4.03 -11.00 -11.97
C LYS A 215 -4.79 -11.85 -10.94
N GLY A 216 -6.07 -12.11 -11.18
CA GLY A 216 -6.92 -12.91 -10.29
C GLY A 216 -7.60 -12.13 -9.17
N ALA A 217 -7.58 -10.80 -9.21
CA ALA A 217 -8.43 -9.98 -8.35
C ALA A 217 -9.91 -10.33 -8.55
N GLN A 218 -10.66 -10.39 -7.46
CA GLN A 218 -12.10 -10.64 -7.51
C GLN A 218 -12.81 -9.33 -7.92
N GLU A 219 -12.80 -9.03 -9.21
CA GLU A 219 -13.44 -7.83 -9.77
C GLU A 219 -14.96 -7.78 -9.59
N ALA A 220 -15.57 -8.89 -9.11
CA ALA A 220 -16.99 -8.95 -8.80
C ALA A 220 -17.40 -8.08 -7.60
N HIS A 221 -16.45 -7.66 -6.79
CA HIS A 221 -16.68 -6.74 -5.68
C HIS A 221 -16.18 -5.35 -6.04
N GLU A 222 -17.02 -4.37 -5.77
CA GLU A 222 -16.67 -2.95 -5.82
C GLU A 222 -15.68 -2.61 -4.68
N ALA A 223 -14.84 -1.60 -4.88
CA ALA A 223 -13.95 -1.10 -3.85
C ALA A 223 -14.70 -0.40 -2.71
#